data_4694b5d25d463b4b75a73f5426e470fa
#
_entry.id   4694b5d25d463b4b75a73f5426e470fa
#
_cell.length_a   1.000
_cell.length_b   1.000
_cell.length_c   1.000
_cell.angle_alpha   90.00
_cell.angle_beta   90.00
_cell.angle_gamma   90.00
#
_symmetry.space_group_name_H-M   'P 1'
#
loop_
_entity.id
_entity.type
_entity.pdbx_description
1 polymer ?
#
loop_
_entity_poly.entity_id
_entity_poly.type
_entity_poly.pdbx_seq_one_letter_code
_entity_poly.pdbx_strand_id
1 'polypeptide(L)'
;MNTFIGNIEARLDSKGRVFIPATYRKILAEMGSTHIVMRRDTDNECVIFYPEHVWHAKVSQLRNALDEWDPEDQMILMQFMSEAEMLVMDSQGRVLLQKKNLEMINAEQDILFVGMLDRFAIWNPALFAEKQMPQKDLAERIRNRMKSISQPRQKELTT
;
A
#
# COMPACT_ATOMS: atom_id res chain seq x y z
N MET A 1 -13.90 10.21 9.11
CA MET A 1 -13.49 9.28 8.05
C MET A 1 -12.07 8.81 8.28
N ASN A 2 -11.86 7.51 8.23
CA ASN A 2 -10.55 6.90 8.49
C ASN A 2 -9.76 6.82 7.19
N THR A 3 -9.09 7.91 6.84
CA THR A 3 -8.34 8.00 5.58
C THR A 3 -6.89 8.40 5.81
N PHE A 4 -5.99 7.68 5.16
CA PHE A 4 -4.57 8.04 5.12
C PHE A 4 -4.32 8.99 3.96
N ILE A 5 -3.85 10.19 4.26
CA ILE A 5 -3.60 11.24 3.27
C ILE A 5 -2.22 11.88 3.46
N GLY A 6 -1.75 12.53 2.42
CA GLY A 6 -0.52 13.31 2.44
C GLY A 6 0.75 12.47 2.41
N ASN A 7 1.87 13.14 2.56
CA ASN A 7 3.16 12.50 2.72
C ASN A 7 3.85 12.99 4.01
N ILE A 8 4.58 12.11 4.68
CA ILE A 8 5.23 12.39 5.94
C ILE A 8 6.64 11.80 5.90
N GLU A 9 7.63 12.65 6.05
CA GLU A 9 9.03 12.22 6.15
C GLU A 9 9.30 11.57 7.49
N ALA A 10 10.10 10.51 7.49
CA ALA A 10 10.53 9.82 8.69
C ALA A 10 11.93 9.25 8.52
N ARG A 11 12.52 8.82 9.62
CA ARG A 11 13.86 8.22 9.63
C ARG A 11 13.82 6.88 10.34
N LEU A 12 14.51 5.92 9.76
CA LEU A 12 14.78 4.63 10.39
C LEU A 12 15.83 4.78 11.47
N ASP A 13 15.69 4.04 12.57
CA ASP A 13 16.77 3.89 13.53
C ASP A 13 17.82 2.88 13.03
N SER A 14 18.88 2.69 13.81
CA SER A 14 19.99 1.79 13.44
C SER A 14 19.58 0.33 13.30
N LYS A 15 18.42 -0.06 13.84
CA LYS A 15 17.88 -1.43 13.78
C LYS A 15 16.82 -1.61 12.71
N GLY A 16 16.50 -0.59 11.94
CA GLY A 16 15.46 -0.64 10.92
C GLY A 16 14.05 -0.40 11.45
N ARG A 17 13.91 0.15 12.65
CA ARG A 17 12.60 0.51 13.21
C ARG A 17 12.24 1.94 12.82
N VAL A 18 10.95 2.16 12.62
CA VAL A 18 10.41 3.49 12.32
C VAL A 18 9.10 3.70 13.07
N PHE A 19 8.89 4.92 13.55
CA PHE A 19 7.59 5.31 14.08
C PHE A 19 6.58 5.46 12.96
N ILE A 20 5.46 4.79 13.07
CA ILE A 20 4.31 5.09 12.22
C ILE A 20 3.83 6.48 12.61
N PRO A 21 3.56 7.38 11.65
CA PRO A 21 3.10 8.72 11.96
C PRO A 21 1.91 8.73 12.92
N ALA A 22 1.90 9.65 13.86
CA ALA A 22 0.88 9.70 14.92
C ALA A 22 -0.55 9.77 14.35
N THR A 23 -0.73 10.52 13.26
CA THR A 23 -2.02 10.60 12.56
C THR A 23 -2.44 9.25 11.99
N TYR A 24 -1.51 8.48 11.45
CA TYR A 24 -1.79 7.14 10.93
C TYR A 24 -2.07 6.14 12.05
N ARG A 25 -1.35 6.23 13.16
CA ARG A 25 -1.61 5.40 14.34
C ARG A 25 -3.01 5.62 14.90
N LYS A 26 -3.47 6.87 14.92
CA LYS A 26 -4.82 7.21 15.33
C LYS A 26 -5.88 6.57 14.43
N ILE A 27 -5.67 6.64 13.12
CA ILE A 27 -6.57 6.01 12.14
C ILE A 27 -6.62 4.50 12.33
N LEU A 28 -5.47 3.85 12.49
CA LEU A 28 -5.38 2.42 12.75
C LEU A 28 -6.13 2.02 14.03
N ALA A 29 -6.00 2.80 15.09
CA ALA A 29 -6.70 2.58 16.36
C ALA A 29 -8.22 2.73 16.19
N GLU A 30 -8.68 3.73 15.46
CA GLU A 30 -10.10 3.94 15.17
C GLU A 30 -10.69 2.81 14.32
N MET A 31 -9.89 2.21 13.45
CA MET A 31 -10.27 1.03 12.69
C MET A 31 -10.29 -0.27 13.53
N GLY A 32 -9.79 -0.23 14.76
CA GLY A 32 -9.59 -1.42 15.58
C GLY A 32 -8.52 -2.36 15.05
N SER A 33 -7.61 -1.86 14.22
CA SER A 33 -6.57 -2.66 13.58
C SER A 33 -5.36 -2.78 14.50
N THR A 34 -5.14 -3.97 15.06
CA THR A 34 -3.98 -4.28 15.91
C THR A 34 -2.78 -4.78 15.11
N HIS A 35 -3.04 -5.31 13.94
CA HIS A 35 -2.04 -5.85 13.02
C HIS A 35 -2.10 -5.09 11.69
N ILE A 36 -0.92 -4.95 11.08
CA ILE A 36 -0.76 -4.32 9.77
C ILE A 36 -0.11 -5.35 8.86
N VAL A 37 -0.61 -5.49 7.65
CA VAL A 37 0.03 -6.35 6.66
C VAL A 37 0.88 -5.50 5.74
N MET A 38 2.14 -5.84 5.62
CA MET A 38 3.09 -5.19 4.74
C MET A 38 3.37 -6.08 3.55
N ARG A 39 3.39 -5.50 2.37
CA ARG A 39 3.74 -6.19 1.14
C ARG A 39 4.41 -5.23 0.17
N ARG A 40 5.44 -5.72 -0.52
CA ARG A 40 6.00 -4.97 -1.65
C ARG A 40 4.90 -4.71 -2.67
N ASP A 41 4.88 -3.52 -3.29
CA ASP A 41 3.99 -3.27 -4.39
C ASP A 41 4.41 -4.07 -5.63
N THR A 42 3.44 -4.55 -6.39
CA THR A 42 3.71 -5.33 -7.61
C THR A 42 4.30 -4.44 -8.71
N ASP A 43 3.84 -3.20 -8.78
CA ASP A 43 4.13 -2.31 -9.91
C ASP A 43 5.15 -1.21 -9.59
N ASN A 44 5.31 -0.85 -8.33
CA ASN A 44 6.17 0.24 -7.90
C ASN A 44 7.24 -0.25 -6.92
N GLU A 45 8.34 0.49 -6.84
CA GLU A 45 9.43 0.22 -5.91
C GLU A 45 9.13 0.78 -4.51
N CYS A 46 8.02 0.36 -3.94
CA CYS A 46 7.59 0.76 -2.60
C CYS A 46 7.00 -0.42 -1.85
N VAL A 47 6.79 -0.21 -0.57
CA VAL A 47 6.14 -1.18 0.31
C VAL A 47 4.79 -0.60 0.74
N ILE A 48 3.73 -1.40 0.61
CA ILE A 48 2.38 -1.01 0.98
C ILE A 48 2.04 -1.61 2.35
N PHE A 49 1.43 -0.81 3.19
CA PHE A 49 0.89 -1.21 4.49
C PHE A 49 -0.63 -1.20 4.43
N TYR A 50 -1.20 -2.33 4.76
CA TYR A 50 -2.66 -2.53 4.75
C TYR A 50 -3.16 -2.72 6.17
N PRO A 51 -4.18 -1.97 6.62
CA PRO A 51 -4.98 -2.40 7.75
C PRO A 51 -5.54 -3.80 7.50
N GLU A 52 -5.71 -4.58 8.54
CA GLU A 52 -6.04 -6.01 8.41
C GLU A 52 -7.30 -6.26 7.57
N HIS A 53 -8.37 -5.50 7.79
CA HIS A 53 -9.62 -5.67 7.04
C HIS A 53 -9.47 -5.29 5.55
N VAL A 54 -8.64 -4.30 5.24
CA VAL A 54 -8.34 -3.89 3.85
C VAL A 54 -7.56 -4.99 3.14
N TRP A 55 -6.59 -5.58 3.84
CA TRP A 55 -5.83 -6.73 3.34
C TRP A 55 -6.74 -7.92 3.02
N HIS A 56 -7.64 -8.27 3.93
CA HIS A 56 -8.58 -9.37 3.70
C HIS A 56 -9.47 -9.13 2.48
N ALA A 57 -9.95 -7.90 2.28
CA ALA A 57 -10.73 -7.54 1.10
C ALA A 57 -9.92 -7.70 -0.20
N LYS A 58 -8.67 -7.26 -0.19
CA LYS A 58 -7.76 -7.38 -1.34
C LYS A 58 -7.48 -8.85 -1.68
N VAL A 59 -7.17 -9.66 -0.68
CA VAL A 59 -6.91 -11.09 -0.86
C VAL A 59 -8.15 -11.82 -1.37
N SER A 60 -9.33 -11.47 -0.86
CA SER A 60 -10.59 -12.06 -1.34
C SER A 60 -10.85 -11.73 -2.81
N GLN A 61 -10.57 -10.52 -3.24
CA GLN A 61 -10.66 -10.14 -4.66
C GLN A 61 -9.72 -10.98 -5.53
N LEU A 62 -8.48 -11.12 -5.12
CA LEU A 62 -7.49 -11.91 -5.85
C LEU A 62 -7.93 -13.37 -5.91
N ARG A 63 -8.31 -13.96 -4.79
CA ARG A 63 -8.76 -15.35 -4.70
C ARG A 63 -9.95 -15.62 -5.63
N ASN A 64 -10.91 -14.70 -5.67
CA ASN A 64 -12.08 -14.84 -6.53
C ASN A 64 -11.76 -14.74 -8.03
N ALA A 65 -10.66 -14.09 -8.38
CA ALA A 65 -10.19 -13.97 -9.76
C ALA A 65 -9.36 -15.18 -10.22
N LEU A 66 -8.93 -16.04 -9.28
CA LEU A 66 -8.09 -17.20 -9.56
C LEU A 66 -8.89 -18.49 -9.55
N ASP A 67 -8.44 -19.44 -10.38
CA ASP A 67 -8.97 -20.82 -10.42
C ASP A 67 -8.19 -21.68 -9.43
N GLU A 68 -8.88 -22.19 -8.41
CA GLU A 68 -8.32 -23.07 -7.39
C GLU A 68 -7.67 -24.35 -7.98
N TRP A 69 -8.12 -24.78 -9.12
CA TRP A 69 -7.68 -26.00 -9.77
C TRP A 69 -6.59 -25.79 -10.83
N ASP A 70 -6.25 -24.55 -11.14
CA ASP A 70 -5.18 -24.24 -12.07
C ASP A 70 -3.84 -24.10 -11.33
N PRO A 71 -2.80 -24.88 -11.68
CA PRO A 71 -1.49 -24.81 -11.01
C PRO A 71 -0.81 -23.44 -11.11
N GLU A 72 -0.95 -22.73 -12.24
CA GLU A 72 -0.39 -21.39 -12.41
C GLU A 72 -1.07 -20.39 -11.48
N ASP A 73 -2.41 -20.43 -11.39
CA ASP A 73 -3.17 -19.56 -10.50
C ASP A 73 -2.84 -19.81 -9.04
N GLN A 74 -2.62 -21.07 -8.65
CA GLN A 74 -2.19 -21.42 -7.32
C GLN A 74 -0.79 -20.87 -7.00
N MET A 75 0.13 -20.89 -7.98
CA MET A 75 1.46 -20.31 -7.81
C MET A 75 1.38 -18.79 -7.68
N ILE A 76 0.52 -18.13 -8.43
CA ILE A 76 0.27 -16.68 -8.29
C ILE A 76 -0.14 -16.34 -6.86
N LEU A 77 -1.10 -17.08 -6.31
CA LEU A 77 -1.57 -16.86 -4.94
C LEU A 77 -0.46 -17.11 -3.91
N MET A 78 0.27 -18.21 -4.04
CA MET A 78 1.38 -18.54 -3.14
C MET A 78 2.47 -17.47 -3.17
N GLN A 79 2.88 -17.04 -4.34
CA GLN A 79 3.90 -16.00 -4.48
C GLN A 79 3.42 -14.67 -3.90
N PHE A 80 2.20 -14.27 -4.21
CA PHE A 80 1.60 -13.06 -3.67
C PHE A 80 1.58 -13.08 -2.13
N MET A 81 1.10 -14.16 -1.54
CA MET A 81 1.01 -14.29 -0.08
C MET A 81 2.37 -14.42 0.58
N SER A 82 3.33 -15.07 -0.07
CA SER A 82 4.69 -15.25 0.48
C SER A 82 5.47 -13.94 0.60
N GLU A 83 5.11 -12.93 -0.16
CA GLU A 83 5.71 -11.59 -0.12
C GLU A 83 5.07 -10.67 0.92
N ALA A 84 4.03 -11.13 1.59
CA ALA A 84 3.36 -10.39 2.66
C ALA A 84 3.93 -10.76 4.02
N GLU A 85 3.91 -9.80 4.92
CA GLU A 85 4.38 -9.95 6.30
C GLU A 85 3.41 -9.27 7.25
N MET A 86 3.02 -9.98 8.29
CA MET A 86 2.20 -9.38 9.34
C MET A 86 3.09 -8.68 10.35
N LEU A 87 2.82 -7.39 10.58
CA LEU A 87 3.56 -6.57 11.53
C LEU A 87 2.67 -6.18 12.70
N VAL A 88 3.30 -6.08 13.86
CA VAL A 88 2.68 -5.56 15.08
C VAL A 88 3.49 -4.34 15.51
N MET A 89 2.80 -3.22 15.75
CA MET A 89 3.46 -2.07 16.35
C MET A 89 3.92 -2.40 17.76
N ASP A 90 5.11 -1.95 18.13
CA ASP A 90 5.55 -2.02 19.50
C ASP A 90 4.79 -1.01 20.40
N SER A 91 5.07 -1.04 21.70
CA SER A 91 4.41 -0.15 22.67
C SER A 91 4.62 1.34 22.40
N GLN A 92 5.63 1.69 21.60
CA GLN A 92 5.96 3.08 21.25
C GLN A 92 5.39 3.48 19.87
N GLY A 93 4.72 2.57 19.18
CA GLY A 93 4.16 2.82 17.86
C GLY A 93 5.15 2.66 16.71
N ARG A 94 6.20 1.86 16.92
CA ARG A 94 7.20 1.56 15.90
C ARG A 94 6.94 0.21 15.26
N VAL A 95 7.34 0.07 14.01
CA VAL A 95 7.44 -1.21 13.30
C VAL A 95 8.87 -1.45 12.86
N LEU A 96 9.25 -2.72 12.77
CA LEU A 96 10.55 -3.16 12.27
C LEU A 96 10.43 -3.47 10.79
N LEU A 97 11.24 -2.80 9.98
CA LEU A 97 11.39 -3.12 8.55
C LEU A 97 12.62 -3.98 8.36
N GLN A 98 12.44 -5.15 7.77
CA GLN A 98 13.54 -6.04 7.49
C GLN A 98 14.45 -5.47 6.41
N LYS A 99 15.73 -5.79 6.49
CA LYS A 99 16.76 -5.32 5.56
C LYS A 99 16.40 -5.59 4.10
N LYS A 100 15.83 -6.75 3.79
CA LYS A 100 15.38 -7.11 2.43
C LYS A 100 14.37 -6.13 1.85
N ASN A 101 13.46 -5.60 2.68
CA ASN A 101 12.45 -4.61 2.25
C ASN A 101 13.08 -3.24 2.03
N LEU A 102 14.01 -2.85 2.90
CA LEU A 102 14.74 -1.59 2.77
C LEU A 102 15.63 -1.56 1.52
N GLU A 103 16.29 -2.67 1.20
CA GLU A 103 17.07 -2.81 -0.02
C GLU A 103 16.19 -2.72 -1.26
N MET A 104 15.03 -3.34 -1.23
CA MET A 104 14.07 -3.34 -2.34
C MET A 104 13.58 -1.93 -2.69
N ILE A 105 13.35 -1.08 -1.69
CA ILE A 105 12.94 0.31 -1.90
C ILE A 105 14.13 1.28 -1.98
N ASN A 106 15.34 0.75 -1.94
CA ASN A 106 16.59 1.51 -1.97
C ASN A 106 16.68 2.57 -0.86
N ALA A 107 16.17 2.24 0.34
CA ALA A 107 16.17 3.13 1.48
C ALA A 107 17.36 2.85 2.41
N GLU A 108 18.02 3.91 2.87
CA GLU A 108 19.05 3.83 3.90
C GLU A 108 18.49 4.24 5.26
N GLN A 109 18.27 5.53 5.48
CA GLN A 109 17.69 6.06 6.71
C GLN A 109 16.42 6.85 6.48
N ASP A 110 16.38 7.65 5.42
CA ASP A 110 15.25 8.51 5.13
C ASP A 110 14.18 7.75 4.36
N ILE A 111 12.96 7.83 4.82
CA ILE A 111 11.79 7.24 4.17
C ILE A 111 10.64 8.25 4.11
N LEU A 112 9.71 8.00 3.21
CA LEU A 112 8.52 8.81 3.03
C LEU A 112 7.28 7.95 3.17
N PHE A 113 6.42 8.29 4.12
CA PHE A 113 5.08 7.73 4.19
C PHE A 113 4.16 8.47 3.24
N VAL A 114 3.43 7.73 2.43
CA VAL A 114 2.46 8.28 1.47
C VAL A 114 1.10 7.66 1.72
N GLY A 115 0.11 8.49 2.05
CA GLY A 115 -1.25 8.03 2.25
C GLY A 115 -1.94 7.66 0.93
N MET A 116 -2.71 6.58 0.95
CA MET A 116 -3.43 6.04 -0.20
C MET A 116 -4.87 5.69 0.18
N LEU A 117 -5.58 6.56 0.88
CA LEU A 117 -6.97 6.43 1.31
C LEU A 117 -7.13 5.39 2.43
N ASP A 118 -7.24 4.11 2.11
CA ASP A 118 -7.47 3.00 3.05
C ASP A 118 -6.18 2.25 3.45
N ARG A 119 -5.04 2.69 2.89
CA ARG A 119 -3.71 2.11 3.09
C ARG A 119 -2.66 3.20 2.98
N PHE A 120 -1.43 2.87 3.26
CA PHE A 120 -0.32 3.79 3.05
C PHE A 120 0.92 3.06 2.57
N ALA A 121 1.80 3.79 1.93
CA ALA A 121 3.04 3.27 1.38
C ALA A 121 4.26 3.87 2.08
N ILE A 122 5.38 3.15 2.02
CA ILE A 122 6.70 3.68 2.32
C ILE A 122 7.53 3.69 1.04
N TRP A 123 8.11 4.85 0.77
CA TRP A 123 8.97 5.11 -0.38
C TRP A 123 10.34 5.62 0.06
N ASN A 124 11.34 5.38 -0.77
CA ASN A 124 12.53 6.23 -0.79
C ASN A 124 12.11 7.63 -1.27
N PRO A 125 12.41 8.70 -0.51
CA PRO A 125 11.93 10.05 -0.86
C PRO A 125 12.38 10.53 -2.25
N ALA A 126 13.65 10.28 -2.58
CA ALA A 126 14.21 10.68 -3.87
C ALA A 126 13.54 9.93 -5.03
N LEU A 127 13.31 8.64 -4.86
CA LEU A 127 12.65 7.81 -5.87
C LEU A 127 11.19 8.22 -6.07
N PHE A 128 10.47 8.54 -5.01
CA PHE A 128 9.09 9.03 -5.11
C PHE A 128 9.02 10.36 -5.86
N ALA A 129 9.93 11.29 -5.55
CA ALA A 129 10.02 12.57 -6.26
C ALA A 129 10.29 12.37 -7.76
N GLU A 130 11.14 11.41 -8.10
CA GLU A 130 11.47 11.07 -9.50
C GLU A 130 10.27 10.45 -10.24
N LYS A 131 9.46 9.66 -9.55
CA LYS A 131 8.28 8.98 -10.14
C LYS A 131 7.07 9.89 -10.28
N GLN A 132 7.03 11.02 -9.60
CA GLN A 132 5.91 11.96 -9.68
C GLN A 132 5.80 12.56 -11.08
N MET A 133 4.59 12.62 -11.59
CA MET A 133 4.31 13.34 -12.82
C MET A 133 4.16 14.85 -12.55
N PRO A 134 4.41 15.72 -13.54
CA PRO A 134 4.12 17.14 -13.39
C PRO A 134 2.66 17.40 -13.02
N GLN A 135 2.40 18.43 -12.23
CA GLN A 135 1.05 18.77 -11.75
C GLN A 135 0.04 18.95 -12.89
N LYS A 136 0.47 19.52 -14.00
CA LYS A 136 -0.37 19.67 -15.18
C LYS A 136 -0.84 18.32 -15.73
N ASP A 137 0.07 17.35 -15.81
CA ASP A 137 -0.23 16.00 -16.29
C ASP A 137 -1.14 15.27 -15.32
N LEU A 138 -0.89 15.41 -14.01
CA LEU A 138 -1.75 14.85 -12.98
C LEU A 138 -3.18 15.35 -13.10
N ALA A 139 -3.36 16.67 -13.22
CA ALA A 139 -4.67 17.30 -13.36
C ALA A 139 -5.41 16.80 -14.60
N GLU A 140 -4.72 16.68 -15.73
CA GLU A 140 -5.29 16.17 -16.98
C GLU A 140 -5.72 14.70 -16.85
N ARG A 141 -4.90 13.87 -16.26
CA ARG A 141 -5.19 12.44 -16.04
C ARG A 141 -6.37 12.25 -15.10
N ILE A 142 -6.46 13.06 -14.05
CA ILE A 142 -7.62 13.04 -13.13
C ILE A 142 -8.90 13.40 -13.90
N ARG A 143 -8.88 14.47 -14.67
CA ARG A 143 -10.03 14.87 -15.48
C ARG A 143 -10.47 13.76 -16.43
N ASN A 144 -9.53 13.14 -17.11
CA ASN A 144 -9.82 12.05 -18.05
C ASN A 144 -10.44 10.82 -17.35
N ARG A 145 -9.96 10.46 -16.17
CA ARG A 145 -10.53 9.36 -15.39
C ARG A 145 -11.94 9.70 -14.89
N MET A 146 -12.17 10.94 -14.46
CA MET A 146 -13.48 11.40 -14.00
C MET A 146 -14.51 11.43 -15.14
N LYS A 147 -14.12 11.79 -16.35
CA LYS A 147 -15.01 11.75 -17.53
C LYS A 147 -15.50 10.33 -17.82
N SER A 148 -14.66 9.32 -17.64
CA SER A 148 -15.04 7.92 -17.88
C SER A 148 -16.09 7.41 -16.89
N ILE A 149 -16.18 8.01 -15.71
CA ILE A 149 -17.19 7.68 -14.69
C ILE A 149 -18.51 8.39 -14.98
N SER A 150 -18.48 9.63 -15.50
CA SER A 150 -19.67 10.42 -15.82
C SER A 150 -20.40 9.93 -17.07
N GLN A 151 -19.76 9.09 -17.89
CA GLN A 151 -20.44 8.38 -18.96
C GLN A 151 -21.01 7.08 -18.38
N PRO A 152 -22.35 6.88 -18.40
CA PRO A 152 -22.90 5.61 -17.97
C PRO A 152 -22.27 4.53 -18.84
N ARG A 153 -21.57 3.56 -18.21
CA ARG A 153 -21.25 2.31 -18.88
C ARG A 153 -22.59 1.78 -19.38
N GLN A 154 -22.79 1.77 -20.69
CA GLN A 154 -23.82 0.96 -21.24
C GLN A 154 -23.53 -0.46 -20.75
N LYS A 155 -24.30 -0.89 -19.75
CA LYS A 155 -24.42 -2.30 -19.52
C LYS A 155 -24.96 -2.83 -20.83
N GLU A 156 -24.14 -3.49 -21.61
CA GLU A 156 -24.65 -4.36 -22.65
C GLU A 156 -25.63 -5.27 -21.94
N LEU A 157 -26.91 -5.00 -22.15
CA LEU A 157 -27.95 -5.96 -21.88
C LEU A 157 -27.70 -7.10 -22.86
N THR A 158 -26.83 -8.01 -22.49
CA THR A 158 -26.81 -9.35 -23.09
C THR A 158 -28.08 -10.02 -22.63
N THR A 159 -29.08 -9.86 -23.46
CA THR A 159 -30.23 -10.78 -23.47
C THR A 159 -29.76 -12.16 -23.80
#